data_ce54248f44432cc0e0f46864b6ab85e1
#
_entry.id   ce54248f44432cc0e0f46864b6ab85e1
#
_cell.length_a   1.000
_cell.length_b   1.000
_cell.length_c   1.000
_cell.angle_alpha   90.00
_cell.angle_beta   90.00
_cell.angle_gamma   90.00
#
_symmetry.space_group_name_H-M   'P 1'
#
loop_
_entity.id
_entity.type
_entity.pdbx_description
1 polymer ?
#
loop_
_entity_poly.entity_id
_entity_poly.type
_entity_poly.pdbx_seq_one_letter_code
_entity_poly.pdbx_strand_id
1 'polypeptide(L)'
;MTKIALIRHGPTDWNAEHRLQGRTDRPLSDEGRAKVSEWHVPDTYREFEWVSSPLNRAQQTAEILSLEIVRLEPAIIEMDWGAWEGHTRTELDEIYGEEVSIRAARGLDLRPHNGESPRDVRDRVAAWARDVAAAGQPTGAVCHQGIIRAALSLATGWSMVGKPPEKMDWASAHIFEADADGGFEVAALNVSLLDGGSA
;
A
#
# COMPACT_ATOMS: atom_id res chain seq x y z
N MET A 1 3.87 18.51 -11.52
CA MET A 1 3.39 17.36 -10.72
C MET A 1 4.38 17.09 -9.59
N THR A 2 3.90 16.61 -8.43
CA THR A 2 4.71 16.31 -7.25
C THR A 2 4.88 14.80 -7.13
N LYS A 3 6.11 14.33 -6.86
CA LYS A 3 6.40 12.89 -6.76
C LYS A 3 5.94 12.31 -5.44
N ILE A 4 5.38 11.10 -5.50
CA ILE A 4 4.95 10.29 -4.36
C ILE A 4 5.59 8.90 -4.50
N ALA A 5 6.43 8.52 -3.54
CA ALA A 5 7.05 7.20 -3.48
C ALA A 5 6.31 6.32 -2.47
N LEU A 6 5.78 5.17 -2.90
CA LEU A 6 5.06 4.24 -2.04
C LEU A 6 5.88 2.95 -1.84
N ILE A 7 6.10 2.58 -0.58
CA ILE A 7 6.75 1.32 -0.20
C ILE A 7 5.76 0.52 0.65
N ARG A 8 5.58 -0.76 0.31
CA ARG A 8 4.80 -1.67 1.15
C ARG A 8 5.61 -2.06 2.38
N HIS A 9 4.94 -2.18 3.54
CA HIS A 9 5.53 -2.76 4.74
C HIS A 9 6.12 -4.16 4.49
N GLY A 10 7.12 -4.54 5.26
CA GLY A 10 7.72 -5.88 5.25
C GLY A 10 6.74 -6.98 5.66
N PRO A 11 7.12 -8.25 5.47
CA PRO A 11 6.28 -9.39 5.80
C PRO A 11 5.92 -9.51 7.29
N THR A 12 4.68 -9.95 7.56
CA THR A 12 4.17 -10.35 8.86
C THR A 12 3.91 -11.86 8.87
N ASP A 13 3.63 -12.44 10.03
CA ASP A 13 3.16 -13.83 10.15
C ASP A 13 1.92 -14.11 9.30
N TRP A 14 0.96 -13.20 9.29
CA TRP A 14 -0.27 -13.33 8.51
C TRP A 14 -0.04 -13.27 6.99
N ASN A 15 1.06 -12.66 6.52
CA ASN A 15 1.43 -12.78 5.11
C ASN A 15 1.87 -14.21 4.76
N ALA A 16 2.63 -14.87 5.64
CA ALA A 16 3.04 -16.27 5.46
C ALA A 16 1.84 -17.22 5.52
N GLU A 17 0.86 -16.93 6.37
CA GLU A 17 -0.37 -17.70 6.52
C GLU A 17 -1.44 -17.37 5.46
N HIS A 18 -1.18 -16.41 4.55
CA HIS A 18 -2.16 -15.92 3.55
C HIS A 18 -3.47 -15.37 4.14
N ARG A 19 -3.42 -14.78 5.34
CA ARG A 19 -4.56 -14.16 6.01
C ARG A 19 -4.73 -12.70 5.58
N LEU A 20 -5.95 -12.26 5.42
CA LEU A 20 -6.29 -10.84 5.23
C LEU A 20 -6.01 -10.08 6.52
N GLN A 21 -5.18 -9.05 6.46
CA GLN A 21 -4.77 -8.31 7.66
C GLN A 21 -5.67 -7.11 7.95
N GLY A 22 -5.94 -6.31 6.91
CA GLY A 22 -6.69 -5.08 7.06
C GLY A 22 -6.08 -4.14 8.09
N ARG A 23 -6.93 -3.68 9.00
CA ARG A 23 -6.54 -2.78 10.11
C ARG A 23 -6.12 -3.51 11.38
N THR A 24 -6.27 -4.83 11.45
CA THR A 24 -5.69 -5.62 12.53
C THR A 24 -4.19 -5.40 12.56
N ASP A 25 -3.72 -4.90 13.70
CA ASP A 25 -2.34 -4.41 13.82
C ASP A 25 -1.38 -5.53 14.22
N ARG A 26 -0.84 -6.20 13.19
CA ARG A 26 0.20 -7.23 13.32
C ARG A 26 1.57 -6.61 13.12
N PRO A 27 2.59 -6.92 13.96
CA PRO A 27 3.97 -6.49 13.74
C PRO A 27 4.62 -7.25 12.58
N LEU A 28 5.79 -6.80 12.15
CA LEU A 28 6.65 -7.59 11.28
C LEU A 28 7.03 -8.91 11.96
N SER A 29 7.07 -10.01 11.20
CA SER A 29 7.69 -11.25 11.67
C SER A 29 9.22 -11.10 11.74
N ASP A 30 9.91 -12.02 12.45
CA ASP A 30 11.37 -12.01 12.48
C ASP A 30 11.97 -12.16 11.08
N GLU A 31 11.40 -13.03 10.25
CA GLU A 31 11.77 -13.18 8.85
C GLU A 31 11.49 -11.88 8.05
N GLY A 32 10.37 -11.22 8.33
CA GLY A 32 10.02 -9.94 7.73
C GLY A 32 11.02 -8.83 8.07
N ARG A 33 11.44 -8.75 9.33
CA ARG A 33 12.50 -7.83 9.79
C ARG A 33 13.82 -8.11 9.08
N ALA A 34 14.23 -9.37 8.99
CA ALA A 34 15.44 -9.77 8.28
C ALA A 34 15.39 -9.37 6.80
N LYS A 35 14.25 -9.61 6.12
CA LYS A 35 14.08 -9.19 4.72
C LYS A 35 14.16 -7.67 4.54
N VAL A 36 13.50 -6.91 5.40
CA VAL A 36 13.52 -5.44 5.31
C VAL A 36 14.91 -4.88 5.60
N SER A 37 15.72 -5.53 6.44
CA SER A 37 17.10 -5.09 6.71
C SER A 37 18.03 -5.18 5.49
N GLU A 38 17.63 -5.93 4.45
CA GLU A 38 18.33 -6.00 3.16
C GLU A 38 17.88 -4.91 2.17
N TRP A 39 16.83 -4.15 2.51
CA TRP A 39 16.28 -3.13 1.61
C TRP A 39 17.00 -1.80 1.75
N HIS A 40 17.16 -1.12 0.63
CA HIS A 40 17.78 0.19 0.54
C HIS A 40 16.88 1.12 -0.28
N VAL A 41 16.47 2.22 0.32
CA VAL A 41 15.75 3.26 -0.44
C VAL A 41 16.76 4.00 -1.30
N PRO A 42 16.58 4.07 -2.64
CA PRO A 42 17.48 4.80 -3.51
C PRO A 42 17.66 6.25 -3.06
N ASP A 43 18.90 6.77 -3.16
CA ASP A 43 19.24 8.10 -2.67
C ASP A 43 18.35 9.20 -3.23
N THR A 44 17.94 9.09 -4.49
CA THR A 44 16.98 10.00 -5.15
C THR A 44 15.67 10.19 -4.36
N TYR A 45 15.23 9.19 -3.59
CA TYR A 45 13.98 9.23 -2.83
C TYR A 45 14.22 9.41 -1.33
N ARG A 46 15.45 9.32 -0.82
CA ARG A 46 15.76 9.53 0.61
C ARG A 46 15.46 10.95 1.08
N GLU A 47 15.66 11.93 0.19
CA GLU A 47 15.41 13.35 0.47
C GLU A 47 13.91 13.73 0.48
N PHE A 48 13.01 12.79 0.20
CA PHE A 48 11.58 13.03 0.29
C PHE A 48 11.14 13.21 1.75
N GLU A 49 10.06 13.96 1.98
CA GLU A 49 9.38 13.96 3.26
C GLU A 49 8.70 12.61 3.49
N TRP A 50 9.17 11.83 4.46
CA TRP A 50 8.63 10.50 4.70
C TRP A 50 7.51 10.50 5.72
N VAL A 51 6.40 9.83 5.38
CA VAL A 51 5.27 9.56 6.26
C VAL A 51 5.07 8.05 6.38
N SER A 52 4.37 7.62 7.43
CA SER A 52 4.04 6.21 7.63
C SER A 52 2.56 6.02 7.92
N SER A 53 2.01 4.91 7.45
CA SER A 53 0.75 4.42 7.99
C SER A 53 0.84 4.27 9.52
N PRO A 54 -0.26 4.48 10.27
CA PRO A 54 -0.27 4.33 11.72
C PRO A 54 -0.11 2.87 12.20
N LEU A 55 -0.18 1.85 11.31
CA LEU A 55 -0.04 0.46 11.70
C LEU A 55 1.42 0.07 11.97
N ASN A 56 1.65 -0.69 13.05
CA ASN A 56 2.98 -1.05 13.54
C ASN A 56 3.89 -1.63 12.46
N ARG A 57 3.40 -2.52 11.60
CA ARG A 57 4.19 -3.11 10.51
C ARG A 57 4.79 -2.09 9.56
N ALA A 58 4.08 -0.98 9.30
CA ALA A 58 4.58 0.10 8.45
C ALA A 58 5.62 0.95 9.20
N GLN A 59 5.36 1.30 10.45
CA GLN A 59 6.29 2.05 11.29
C GLN A 59 7.60 1.27 11.50
N GLN A 60 7.53 -0.02 11.81
CA GLN A 60 8.71 -0.88 11.97
C GLN A 60 9.51 -1.04 10.67
N THR A 61 8.82 -1.06 9.52
CA THR A 61 9.51 -1.05 8.22
C THR A 61 10.26 0.25 8.02
N ALA A 62 9.64 1.40 8.30
CA ALA A 62 10.27 2.71 8.20
C ALA A 62 11.48 2.84 9.15
N GLU A 63 11.36 2.34 10.37
CA GLU A 63 12.45 2.32 11.37
C GLU A 63 13.66 1.52 10.86
N ILE A 64 13.44 0.31 10.35
CA ILE A 64 14.54 -0.54 9.82
C ILE A 64 15.20 0.14 8.61
N LEU A 65 14.44 0.81 7.75
CA LEU A 65 14.95 1.57 6.60
C LEU A 65 15.63 2.87 7.00
N SER A 66 15.65 3.22 8.30
CA SER A 66 16.20 4.47 8.83
C SER A 66 15.60 5.71 8.16
N LEU A 67 14.27 5.69 7.93
CA LEU A 67 13.53 6.82 7.39
C LEU A 67 13.07 7.73 8.53
N GLU A 68 13.31 9.03 8.39
CA GLU A 68 12.79 10.02 9.32
C GLU A 68 11.30 10.29 9.04
N ILE A 69 10.42 9.70 9.85
CA ILE A 69 8.98 9.84 9.69
C ILE A 69 8.50 11.12 10.36
N VAL A 70 8.10 12.09 9.53
CA VAL A 70 7.63 13.41 10.02
C VAL A 70 6.23 13.35 10.64
N ARG A 71 5.37 12.42 10.18
CA ARG A 71 4.04 12.17 10.75
C ARG A 71 3.48 10.80 10.39
N LEU A 72 2.55 10.33 11.21
CA LEU A 72 1.67 9.22 10.85
C LEU A 72 0.51 9.75 10.00
N GLU A 73 0.25 9.07 8.87
CA GLU A 73 -0.74 9.51 7.88
C GLU A 73 -1.93 8.54 7.83
N PRO A 74 -3.08 8.89 8.43
CA PRO A 74 -4.25 8.01 8.44
C PRO A 74 -4.83 7.72 7.04
N ALA A 75 -4.64 8.62 6.08
CA ALA A 75 -5.15 8.43 4.73
C ALA A 75 -4.52 7.24 3.99
N ILE A 76 -3.35 6.78 4.44
CA ILE A 76 -2.65 5.62 3.87
C ILE A 76 -2.68 4.37 4.77
N ILE A 77 -3.60 4.32 5.76
CA ILE A 77 -3.87 3.08 6.51
C ILE A 77 -4.43 2.02 5.55
N GLU A 78 -4.18 0.73 5.83
CA GLU A 78 -4.68 -0.35 4.96
C GLU A 78 -6.23 -0.33 4.86
N MET A 79 -6.74 -0.92 3.79
CA MET A 79 -8.17 -1.17 3.62
C MET A 79 -8.71 -1.95 4.81
N ASP A 80 -9.83 -1.48 5.36
CA ASP A 80 -10.56 -2.22 6.37
C ASP A 80 -11.27 -3.42 5.72
N TRP A 81 -10.82 -4.63 6.05
CA TRP A 81 -11.43 -5.85 5.57
C TRP A 81 -12.59 -6.32 6.45
N GLY A 82 -12.91 -5.58 7.53
CA GLY A 82 -14.05 -5.86 8.41
C GLY A 82 -14.09 -7.31 8.90
N ALA A 83 -15.20 -7.98 8.71
CA ALA A 83 -15.39 -9.36 9.14
C ALA A 83 -14.50 -10.39 8.40
N TRP A 84 -13.76 -9.97 7.39
CA TRP A 84 -12.84 -10.86 6.66
C TRP A 84 -11.42 -10.85 7.24
N GLU A 85 -11.11 -9.94 8.17
CA GLU A 85 -9.78 -9.88 8.79
C GLU A 85 -9.46 -11.15 9.58
N GLY A 86 -8.20 -11.57 9.49
CA GLY A 86 -7.71 -12.79 10.14
C GLY A 86 -8.05 -14.10 9.43
N HIS A 87 -8.86 -14.06 8.38
CA HIS A 87 -9.21 -15.27 7.62
C HIS A 87 -8.39 -15.42 6.34
N THR A 88 -8.12 -16.67 5.99
CA THR A 88 -7.63 -17.04 4.65
C THR A 88 -8.81 -17.05 3.67
N ARG A 89 -8.49 -17.06 2.36
CA ARG A 89 -9.53 -17.19 1.33
C ARG A 89 -10.34 -18.47 1.50
N THR A 90 -9.71 -19.59 1.82
CA THR A 90 -10.39 -20.88 2.01
C THR A 90 -11.38 -20.81 3.18
N GLU A 91 -10.95 -20.28 4.33
CA GLU A 91 -11.82 -20.08 5.49
C GLU A 91 -13.02 -19.18 5.17
N LEU A 92 -12.82 -18.12 4.38
CA LEU A 92 -13.92 -17.24 3.94
C LEU A 92 -14.90 -17.97 3.02
N ASP A 93 -14.40 -18.79 2.09
CA ASP A 93 -15.26 -19.58 1.20
C ASP A 93 -16.07 -20.63 1.99
N GLU A 94 -15.54 -21.17 3.10
CA GLU A 94 -16.26 -22.06 4.02
C GLU A 94 -17.35 -21.31 4.81
N ILE A 95 -17.08 -20.05 5.25
CA ILE A 95 -17.99 -19.25 6.07
C ILE A 95 -19.09 -18.61 5.22
N TYR A 96 -18.74 -18.04 4.07
CA TYR A 96 -19.62 -17.19 3.25
C TYR A 96 -19.96 -17.80 1.88
N GLY A 97 -19.36 -18.93 1.50
CA GLY A 97 -19.62 -19.60 0.23
C GLY A 97 -19.31 -18.72 -0.98
N GLU A 98 -20.15 -18.76 -1.98
CA GLU A 98 -20.01 -18.01 -3.23
C GLU A 98 -20.02 -16.49 -3.05
N GLU A 99 -20.51 -15.98 -1.94
CA GLU A 99 -20.62 -14.54 -1.69
C GLU A 99 -19.25 -13.86 -1.78
N VAL A 100 -18.19 -14.51 -1.32
CA VAL A 100 -16.82 -13.97 -1.40
C VAL A 100 -16.40 -13.71 -2.85
N SER A 101 -16.67 -14.67 -3.73
CA SER A 101 -16.36 -14.56 -5.16
C SER A 101 -17.24 -13.53 -5.86
N ILE A 102 -18.53 -13.47 -5.52
CA ILE A 102 -19.48 -12.47 -6.05
C ILE A 102 -19.04 -11.06 -5.66
N ARG A 103 -18.63 -10.85 -4.40
CA ARG A 103 -18.11 -9.55 -3.94
C ARG A 103 -16.79 -9.22 -4.60
N ALA A 104 -15.84 -10.17 -4.70
CA ALA A 104 -14.54 -9.96 -5.33
C ALA A 104 -14.67 -9.57 -6.80
N ALA A 105 -15.66 -10.08 -7.52
CA ALA A 105 -15.91 -9.74 -8.92
C ALA A 105 -16.34 -8.28 -9.15
N ARG A 106 -16.71 -7.54 -8.08
CA ARG A 106 -17.13 -6.13 -8.17
C ARG A 106 -15.95 -5.16 -8.27
N GLY A 107 -14.70 -5.64 -8.15
CA GLY A 107 -13.50 -4.81 -8.26
C GLY A 107 -13.51 -3.65 -7.27
N LEU A 108 -13.55 -2.40 -7.74
CA LEU A 108 -13.60 -1.20 -6.88
C LEU A 108 -14.78 -1.20 -5.88
N ASP A 109 -15.87 -1.87 -6.19
CA ASP A 109 -17.07 -1.93 -5.35
C ASP A 109 -17.15 -3.21 -4.51
N LEU A 110 -16.07 -4.02 -4.47
CA LEU A 110 -15.92 -5.06 -3.47
C LEU A 110 -16.08 -4.43 -2.08
N ARG A 111 -16.96 -4.97 -1.24
CA ARG A 111 -17.09 -4.52 0.15
C ARG A 111 -17.29 -5.71 1.07
N PRO A 112 -16.36 -6.02 1.97
CA PRO A 112 -16.55 -7.00 3.03
C PRO A 112 -17.63 -6.53 4.00
N HIS A 113 -18.18 -7.44 4.79
CA HIS A 113 -19.08 -7.07 5.87
C HIS A 113 -18.38 -6.15 6.87
N ASN A 114 -18.97 -4.99 7.15
CA ASN A 114 -18.44 -3.96 8.06
C ASN A 114 -17.06 -3.41 7.68
N GLY A 115 -16.67 -3.50 6.40
CA GLY A 115 -15.39 -3.01 5.90
C GLY A 115 -15.50 -1.89 4.85
N GLU A 116 -14.34 -1.46 4.37
CA GLU A 116 -14.19 -0.52 3.26
C GLU A 116 -14.28 -1.23 1.90
N SER A 117 -14.61 -0.48 0.86
CA SER A 117 -14.36 -0.90 -0.52
C SER A 117 -13.02 -0.35 -1.03
N PRO A 118 -12.40 -0.98 -2.06
CA PRO A 118 -11.26 -0.38 -2.76
C PRO A 118 -11.56 1.03 -3.30
N ARG A 119 -12.82 1.35 -3.60
CA ARG A 119 -13.23 2.70 -3.98
C ARG A 119 -13.04 3.70 -2.84
N ASP A 120 -13.47 3.36 -1.62
CA ASP A 120 -13.28 4.23 -0.45
C ASP A 120 -11.78 4.48 -0.21
N VAL A 121 -10.96 3.43 -0.32
CA VAL A 121 -9.50 3.54 -0.22
C VAL A 121 -8.94 4.45 -1.31
N ARG A 122 -9.37 4.26 -2.57
CA ARG A 122 -8.94 5.08 -3.69
C ARG A 122 -9.29 6.55 -3.49
N ASP A 123 -10.49 6.83 -2.99
CA ASP A 123 -10.96 8.21 -2.79
C ASP A 123 -10.16 8.93 -1.70
N ARG A 124 -9.81 8.26 -0.57
CA ARG A 124 -8.96 8.86 0.47
C ARG A 124 -7.50 9.00 0.03
N VAL A 125 -6.97 8.07 -0.77
CA VAL A 125 -5.63 8.19 -1.37
C VAL A 125 -5.58 9.34 -2.37
N ALA A 126 -6.62 9.52 -3.19
CA ALA A 126 -6.71 10.64 -4.13
C ALA A 126 -6.77 12.00 -3.40
N ALA A 127 -7.51 12.08 -2.28
CA ALA A 127 -7.55 13.29 -1.47
C ALA A 127 -6.17 13.61 -0.88
N TRP A 128 -5.52 12.64 -0.26
CA TRP A 128 -4.18 12.79 0.28
C TRP A 128 -3.15 13.18 -0.80
N ALA A 129 -3.20 12.56 -1.98
CA ALA A 129 -2.29 12.88 -3.07
C ALA A 129 -2.44 14.32 -3.57
N ARG A 130 -3.67 14.86 -3.60
CA ARG A 130 -3.91 16.28 -3.91
C ARG A 130 -3.31 17.20 -2.85
N ASP A 131 -3.42 16.84 -1.56
CA ASP A 131 -2.83 17.63 -0.46
C ASP A 131 -1.29 17.65 -0.57
N VAL A 132 -0.66 16.51 -0.88
CA VAL A 132 0.78 16.41 -1.15
C VAL A 132 1.16 17.27 -2.36
N ALA A 133 0.40 17.20 -3.44
CA ALA A 133 0.66 17.99 -4.63
C ALA A 133 0.50 19.50 -4.38
N ALA A 134 -0.51 19.91 -3.63
CA ALA A 134 -0.73 21.31 -3.24
C ALA A 134 0.40 21.85 -2.35
N ALA A 135 0.97 21.02 -1.48
CA ALA A 135 2.15 21.37 -0.69
C ALA A 135 3.43 21.49 -1.55
N GLY A 136 3.47 20.84 -2.71
CA GLY A 136 4.61 20.85 -3.62
C GLY A 136 5.85 20.10 -3.12
N GLN A 137 5.72 19.34 -2.02
CA GLN A 137 6.81 18.62 -1.37
C GLN A 137 6.81 17.14 -1.79
N PRO A 138 7.86 16.64 -2.48
CA PRO A 138 7.98 15.21 -2.77
C PRO A 138 7.87 14.38 -1.50
N THR A 139 6.99 13.38 -1.52
CA THR A 139 6.61 12.63 -0.31
C THR A 139 6.85 11.13 -0.51
N GLY A 140 7.54 10.51 0.44
CA GLY A 140 7.65 9.06 0.56
C GLY A 140 6.65 8.53 1.60
N ALA A 141 6.11 7.34 1.38
CA ALA A 141 5.16 6.75 2.29
C ALA A 141 5.38 5.25 2.48
N VAL A 142 5.55 4.81 3.73
CA VAL A 142 5.50 3.39 4.06
C VAL A 142 4.06 3.01 4.36
N CYS A 143 3.49 2.15 3.53
CA CYS A 143 2.06 1.86 3.51
C CYS A 143 1.77 0.37 3.23
N HIS A 144 0.71 0.08 2.50
CA HIS A 144 0.15 -1.26 2.35
C HIS A 144 -0.17 -1.59 0.89
N GLN A 145 -0.39 -2.88 0.65
CA GLN A 145 -0.73 -3.37 -0.68
C GLN A 145 -2.01 -2.74 -1.24
N GLY A 146 -3.06 -2.58 -0.40
CA GLY A 146 -4.31 -1.97 -0.83
C GLY A 146 -4.13 -0.51 -1.27
N ILE A 147 -3.25 0.23 -0.56
CA ILE A 147 -2.93 1.63 -0.89
C ILE A 147 -2.21 1.74 -2.24
N ILE A 148 -1.18 0.92 -2.46
CA ILE A 148 -0.42 0.91 -3.73
C ILE A 148 -1.33 0.50 -4.90
N ARG A 149 -2.22 -0.48 -4.70
CA ARG A 149 -3.21 -0.86 -5.72
C ARG A 149 -4.23 0.23 -5.99
N ALA A 150 -4.64 0.98 -4.96
CA ALA A 150 -5.51 2.15 -5.13
C ALA A 150 -4.82 3.26 -5.93
N ALA A 151 -3.55 3.54 -5.65
CA ALA A 151 -2.73 4.47 -6.42
C ALA A 151 -2.59 4.02 -7.88
N LEU A 152 -2.32 2.73 -8.12
CA LEU A 152 -2.26 2.19 -9.49
C LEU A 152 -3.61 2.31 -10.21
N SER A 153 -4.72 2.05 -9.51
CA SER A 153 -6.08 2.24 -10.06
C SER A 153 -6.36 3.69 -10.44
N LEU A 154 -5.93 4.65 -9.61
CA LEU A 154 -6.04 6.08 -9.92
C LEU A 154 -5.29 6.44 -11.19
N ALA A 155 -4.02 6.00 -11.29
CA ALA A 155 -3.13 6.36 -12.39
C ALA A 155 -3.51 5.72 -13.73
N THR A 156 -4.12 4.52 -13.70
CA THR A 156 -4.35 3.72 -14.91
C THR A 156 -5.80 3.54 -15.29
N GLY A 157 -6.74 3.94 -14.42
CA GLY A 157 -8.17 3.66 -14.60
C GLY A 157 -8.55 2.19 -14.37
N TRP A 158 -7.64 1.35 -13.83
CA TRP A 158 -7.93 -0.04 -13.55
C TRP A 158 -9.07 -0.18 -12.53
N SER A 159 -10.11 -0.91 -12.91
CA SER A 159 -11.31 -1.14 -12.09
C SER A 159 -11.12 -2.13 -10.94
N MET A 160 -9.90 -2.68 -10.77
CA MET A 160 -9.56 -3.77 -9.83
C MET A 160 -10.30 -5.09 -10.10
N VAL A 161 -10.93 -5.23 -11.27
CA VAL A 161 -11.42 -6.52 -11.77
C VAL A 161 -10.29 -7.22 -12.51
N GLY A 162 -10.05 -8.50 -12.19
CA GLY A 162 -8.98 -9.27 -12.81
C GLY A 162 -7.58 -8.88 -12.31
N LYS A 163 -6.57 -9.16 -13.15
CA LYS A 163 -5.18 -8.85 -12.82
C LYS A 163 -4.89 -7.35 -12.97
N PRO A 164 -3.98 -6.80 -12.14
CA PRO A 164 -3.52 -5.42 -12.36
C PRO A 164 -2.83 -5.31 -13.72
N PRO A 165 -2.80 -4.09 -14.32
CA PRO A 165 -2.16 -3.86 -15.62
C PRO A 165 -0.66 -4.17 -15.60
N GLU A 166 -0.03 -4.01 -14.42
CA GLU A 166 1.38 -4.31 -14.20
C GLU A 166 1.54 -5.25 -12.99
N LYS A 167 2.47 -6.21 -13.09
CA LYS A 167 2.85 -7.06 -11.96
C LYS A 167 3.66 -6.25 -10.96
N MET A 168 3.16 -6.13 -9.74
CA MET A 168 3.82 -5.39 -8.67
C MET A 168 4.84 -6.27 -7.93
N ASP A 169 6.05 -5.75 -7.75
CA ASP A 169 7.07 -6.33 -6.86
C ASP A 169 6.99 -5.64 -5.50
N TRP A 170 6.84 -6.42 -4.44
CA TRP A 170 6.64 -5.89 -3.09
C TRP A 170 7.94 -5.58 -2.34
N ALA A 171 9.11 -5.94 -2.88
CA ALA A 171 10.42 -5.50 -2.43
C ALA A 171 10.90 -4.28 -3.24
N SER A 172 9.96 -3.42 -3.63
CA SER A 172 10.21 -2.27 -4.50
C SER A 172 9.44 -1.04 -4.05
N ALA A 173 9.95 0.12 -4.42
CA ALA A 173 9.21 1.38 -4.38
C ALA A 173 8.42 1.57 -5.68
N HIS A 174 7.25 2.19 -5.57
CA HIS A 174 6.39 2.55 -6.70
C HIS A 174 6.20 4.06 -6.69
N ILE A 175 6.59 4.72 -7.78
CA ILE A 175 6.63 6.17 -7.88
C ILE A 175 5.46 6.64 -8.73
N PHE A 176 4.71 7.56 -8.17
CA PHE A 176 3.60 8.24 -8.83
C PHE A 176 3.87 9.74 -8.87
N GLU A 177 3.16 10.44 -9.72
CA GLU A 177 3.12 11.89 -9.77
C GLU A 177 1.68 12.39 -9.65
N ALA A 178 1.48 13.41 -8.82
CA ALA A 178 0.18 14.01 -8.58
C ALA A 178 0.21 15.53 -8.86
N ASP A 179 -0.90 16.09 -9.27
CA ASP A 179 -1.12 17.53 -9.29
C ASP A 179 -2.31 17.95 -8.41
N ALA A 180 -2.39 19.23 -8.10
CA ALA A 180 -3.44 19.78 -7.24
C ALA A 180 -4.84 19.72 -7.90
N ASP A 181 -4.91 19.61 -9.21
CA ASP A 181 -6.16 19.53 -9.98
C ASP A 181 -6.72 18.09 -10.04
N GLY A 182 -5.98 17.11 -9.50
CA GLY A 182 -6.40 15.72 -9.40
C GLY A 182 -5.80 14.80 -10.47
N GLY A 183 -4.88 15.30 -11.30
CA GLY A 183 -4.05 14.47 -12.17
C GLY A 183 -3.21 13.51 -11.33
N PHE A 184 -3.14 12.24 -11.74
CA PHE A 184 -2.38 11.22 -11.05
C PHE A 184 -1.88 10.19 -12.06
N GLU A 185 -0.56 9.99 -12.13
CA GLU A 185 0.04 9.12 -13.12
C GLU A 185 1.18 8.27 -12.54
N VAL A 186 1.53 7.21 -13.26
CA VAL A 186 2.68 6.36 -12.92
C VAL A 186 3.95 7.01 -13.45
N ALA A 187 4.90 7.32 -12.58
CA ALA A 187 6.24 7.75 -12.97
C ALA A 187 7.21 6.56 -13.10
N ALA A 188 7.22 5.63 -12.14
CA ALA A 188 7.98 4.38 -12.20
C ALA A 188 7.37 3.32 -11.30
N LEU A 189 7.38 2.07 -11.74
CA LEU A 189 6.97 0.92 -10.93
C LEU A 189 8.17 -0.01 -10.72
N ASN A 190 8.11 -0.76 -9.61
CA ASN A 190 9.09 -1.80 -9.30
C ASN A 190 10.53 -1.28 -9.23
N VAL A 191 10.73 -0.08 -8.66
CA VAL A 191 12.07 0.43 -8.36
C VAL A 191 12.64 -0.42 -7.21
N SER A 192 13.60 -1.28 -7.52
CA SER A 192 14.14 -2.27 -6.58
C SER A 192 14.66 -1.63 -5.29
N LEU A 193 14.35 -2.25 -4.16
CA LEU A 193 14.93 -1.92 -2.85
C LEU A 193 16.06 -2.90 -2.48
N LEU A 194 16.33 -3.94 -3.30
CA LEU A 194 17.37 -4.95 -3.03
C LEU A 194 18.71 -4.58 -3.65
N ASP A 195 18.70 -3.81 -4.74
CA ASP A 195 19.92 -3.38 -5.40
C ASP A 195 20.38 -2.09 -4.75
N GLY A 196 21.45 -2.15 -3.97
CA GLY A 196 22.07 -0.95 -3.36
C GLY A 196 22.42 0.07 -4.43
N GLY A 197 21.52 1.00 -4.66
CA GLY A 197 21.55 2.19 -5.47
C GLY A 197 22.76 2.42 -6.38
N SER A 198 22.73 1.81 -7.55
CA SER A 198 23.47 2.33 -8.71
C SER A 198 22.47 2.50 -9.85
N ALA A 199 21.98 3.70 -9.98
CA ALA A 199 21.35 4.23 -11.17
C ALA A 199 22.12 5.49 -11.58
#